data_4fe4346cbbd99b77f30fda63b8874758
#
_entry.id   4fe4346cbbd99b77f30fda63b8874758
#
_cell.length_a   1.000
_cell.length_b   1.000
_cell.length_c   1.000
_cell.angle_alpha   90.00
_cell.angle_beta   90.00
_cell.angle_gamma   90.00
#
_symmetry.space_group_name_H-M   'P 1'
#
loop_
_entity.id
_entity.type
_entity.pdbx_description
1 polymer ?
#
loop_
_entity_poly.entity_id
_entity_poly.type
_entity_poly.pdbx_seq_one_letter_code
_entity_poly.pdbx_strand_id
1 'polypeptide(L)'
;MIKHYIISLFLILSLSANNLSAQNLKIVTGEVDTVYSAYHYFKGITDNDAKIFVAGKEFPVYRTGAFAAETELKEGNNEIEIIARRGSEQTQKNIKIFRKPPKAITATQGFAIENIEILPSQNMTVTVGDIIKIKVKATPNCKVTWLNNVRLHELPVSETNGTAGIYQSSYTVEDNDKNFKKPLRVKISNGKKSIKQEVNAKIVFMNKNAEPLMLRTKGELPYLNYGLGTDRLGGSKISHIVEGIILQATGKAGNLYRVKLSKNYQAWIPEDCVETVSSGMFKPQSLTGSWSVRGNEKYDIVNLSLGDKLPFRTFHEINPNRIIVDIFGATSNTSWITQYPETLKQIKNLTFEQIEDDIFRVIIELAHNHWGHKIEYNGNNMVISVKHQPKLELGSLHIAIDAGHGGSNIGARGTTGAVEKDINLKFAKILKEKLEEKGVKVSLTRSEDTDMSMSERILLMRKIDPDLLVSIHCNAGGSPFTGKGTSTYYRHVGFRPLSTSILKRLLELDVNNFGNVGSFNFALNSPTEYPNVLVETLFISSPEDEAKLLDDNFRNQMTDKIITGLQDFLNEQK
;
A
#
# COMPACT_ATOMS: atom_id res chain seq x y z
N MET A 1 65.44 57.60 -55.75
CA MET A 1 65.34 56.79 -54.55
C MET A 1 63.88 56.57 -54.29
N ILE A 2 63.31 55.44 -54.76
CA ILE A 2 61.95 55.09 -54.59
C ILE A 2 61.96 53.73 -53.86
N LYS A 3 61.45 53.72 -52.58
CA LYS A 3 61.34 52.53 -51.78
C LYS A 3 59.99 51.84 -52.09
N HIS A 4 60.05 50.59 -52.53
CA HIS A 4 58.86 49.75 -52.69
C HIS A 4 58.49 49.14 -51.39
N TYR A 5 57.21 49.31 -50.98
CA TYR A 5 56.57 48.56 -49.89
C TYR A 5 55.78 47.38 -50.47
N ILE A 6 56.19 46.18 -50.13
CA ILE A 6 55.46 44.94 -50.42
C ILE A 6 54.45 44.76 -49.21
N ILE A 7 53.17 44.81 -49.55
CA ILE A 7 52.10 44.49 -48.56
C ILE A 7 51.82 42.99 -48.72
N SER A 8 52.25 42.21 -47.72
CA SER A 8 51.86 40.80 -47.57
C SER A 8 50.49 40.70 -47.00
N LEU A 9 49.52 40.21 -47.80
CA LEU A 9 48.12 39.92 -47.33
C LEU A 9 48.11 38.57 -46.61
N PHE A 10 48.06 38.60 -45.27
CA PHE A 10 47.83 37.38 -44.49
C PHE A 10 46.32 37.04 -44.53
N LEU A 11 45.99 35.98 -45.29
CA LEU A 11 44.67 35.38 -45.24
C LEU A 11 44.52 34.58 -43.91
N ILE A 12 43.85 35.16 -42.92
CA ILE A 12 43.47 34.43 -41.69
C ILE A 12 42.27 33.54 -42.04
N LEU A 13 42.53 32.25 -42.32
CA LEU A 13 41.47 31.23 -42.27
C LEU A 13 41.03 31.10 -40.80
N SER A 14 39.90 31.68 -40.44
CA SER A 14 39.19 31.36 -39.21
C SER A 14 38.62 29.94 -39.36
N LEU A 15 39.35 28.95 -38.88
CA LEU A 15 38.74 27.66 -38.53
C LEU A 15 37.74 27.93 -37.41
N SER A 16 36.47 27.99 -37.77
CA SER A 16 35.40 27.81 -36.80
C SER A 16 35.54 26.40 -36.23
N ALA A 17 36.17 26.30 -35.06
CA ALA A 17 36.11 25.09 -34.27
C ALA A 17 34.63 24.92 -33.92
N ASN A 18 33.92 24.09 -34.66
CA ASN A 18 32.69 23.50 -34.17
C ASN A 18 33.06 22.81 -32.86
N ASN A 19 32.63 23.36 -31.75
CA ASN A 19 32.63 22.66 -30.46
C ASN A 19 31.74 21.43 -30.67
N LEU A 20 32.33 20.33 -31.11
CA LEU A 20 31.75 19.01 -31.12
C LEU A 20 31.48 18.71 -29.63
N SER A 21 30.27 18.86 -29.22
CA SER A 21 29.82 18.48 -27.89
C SER A 21 30.07 16.99 -27.73
N ALA A 22 30.95 16.60 -26.83
CA ALA A 22 31.22 15.21 -26.53
C ALA A 22 29.89 14.52 -26.22
N GLN A 23 29.67 13.34 -26.81
CA GLN A 23 28.45 12.58 -26.60
C GLN A 23 28.20 12.34 -25.10
N ASN A 24 26.98 12.60 -24.65
CA ASN A 24 26.58 12.45 -23.24
C ASN A 24 26.36 10.96 -22.91
N LEU A 25 26.95 10.48 -21.81
CA LEU A 25 26.66 9.16 -21.23
C LEU A 25 26.69 9.24 -19.70
N LYS A 26 25.53 9.12 -19.09
CA LYS A 26 25.39 9.11 -17.64
C LYS A 26 24.69 7.84 -17.20
N ILE A 27 25.32 7.06 -16.35
CA ILE A 27 24.66 5.92 -15.68
C ILE A 27 23.97 6.47 -14.43
N VAL A 28 22.68 6.15 -14.28
CA VAL A 28 21.81 6.61 -13.18
C VAL A 28 21.67 5.54 -12.11
N THR A 29 21.55 4.26 -12.54
CA THR A 29 21.51 3.11 -11.63
C THR A 29 22.26 1.95 -12.23
N GLY A 30 22.79 1.07 -11.36
CA GLY A 30 23.53 -0.12 -11.76
C GLY A 30 25.05 -0.02 -11.55
N GLU A 31 25.58 1.15 -11.16
CA GLU A 31 26.97 1.26 -10.68
C GLU A 31 27.03 0.80 -9.23
N VAL A 32 27.38 -0.47 -9.02
CA VAL A 32 27.50 -1.10 -7.72
C VAL A 32 28.73 -1.99 -7.66
N ASP A 33 29.39 -2.08 -6.54
CA ASP A 33 30.63 -2.87 -6.39
C ASP A 33 30.36 -4.38 -6.31
N THR A 34 29.23 -4.77 -5.70
CA THR A 34 28.91 -6.18 -5.45
C THR A 34 27.43 -6.48 -5.68
N VAL A 35 27.15 -7.58 -6.38
CA VAL A 35 25.79 -8.10 -6.60
C VAL A 35 25.73 -9.60 -6.33
N TYR A 36 24.51 -10.12 -6.09
CA TYR A 36 24.28 -11.55 -5.84
C TYR A 36 23.56 -12.23 -7.03
N SER A 37 22.85 -11.47 -7.85
CA SER A 37 22.13 -11.97 -9.02
C SER A 37 23.06 -12.32 -10.17
N ALA A 38 22.67 -13.33 -10.97
CA ALA A 38 23.33 -13.67 -12.22
C ALA A 38 23.06 -12.63 -13.31
N TYR A 39 21.97 -11.88 -13.20
CA TYR A 39 21.60 -10.80 -14.11
C TYR A 39 21.68 -9.47 -13.39
N HIS A 40 22.21 -8.47 -14.11
CA HIS A 40 22.32 -7.11 -13.61
C HIS A 40 21.86 -6.12 -14.67
N TYR A 41 21.20 -5.05 -14.25
CA TYR A 41 20.71 -4.03 -15.18
C TYR A 41 21.27 -2.65 -14.84
N PHE A 42 21.45 -1.88 -15.90
CA PHE A 42 21.85 -0.47 -15.87
C PHE A 42 20.70 0.38 -16.39
N LYS A 43 20.50 1.53 -15.76
CA LYS A 43 19.70 2.61 -16.34
C LYS A 43 20.58 3.84 -16.50
N GLY A 44 20.40 4.54 -17.60
CA GLY A 44 21.20 5.71 -17.89
C GLY A 44 20.53 6.65 -18.88
N ILE A 45 21.22 7.73 -19.17
CA ILE A 45 20.82 8.78 -20.11
C ILE A 45 21.97 8.99 -21.08
N THR A 46 21.63 9.13 -22.36
CA THR A 46 22.51 9.54 -23.45
C THR A 46 21.74 10.51 -24.36
N ASP A 47 22.34 10.91 -25.45
CA ASP A 47 21.65 11.67 -26.51
C ASP A 47 20.57 10.77 -27.16
N ASN A 48 19.41 11.33 -27.47
CA ASN A 48 18.23 10.56 -27.91
C ASN A 48 18.42 9.90 -29.30
N ASP A 49 19.38 10.35 -30.09
CA ASP A 49 19.77 9.81 -31.39
C ASP A 49 21.00 8.87 -31.31
N ALA A 50 21.51 8.62 -30.11
CA ALA A 50 22.62 7.70 -29.89
C ALA A 50 22.16 6.25 -29.83
N LYS A 51 23.10 5.33 -30.10
CA LYS A 51 22.96 3.89 -29.86
C LYS A 51 23.73 3.50 -28.62
N ILE A 52 23.11 2.69 -27.75
CA ILE A 52 23.73 2.15 -26.55
C ILE A 52 24.09 0.69 -26.75
N PHE A 53 25.33 0.35 -26.38
CA PHE A 53 25.80 -1.02 -26.30
C PHE A 53 26.26 -1.32 -24.87
N VAL A 54 25.84 -2.45 -24.33
CA VAL A 54 26.27 -2.96 -23.01
C VAL A 54 26.78 -4.39 -23.20
N ALA A 55 28.02 -4.65 -22.82
CA ALA A 55 28.70 -5.92 -23.04
C ALA A 55 28.57 -6.39 -24.52
N GLY A 56 28.68 -5.47 -25.48
CA GLY A 56 28.58 -5.71 -26.90
C GLY A 56 27.18 -5.85 -27.49
N LYS A 57 26.11 -5.87 -26.67
CA LYS A 57 24.71 -5.98 -27.10
C LYS A 57 24.07 -4.60 -27.19
N GLU A 58 23.37 -4.29 -28.32
CA GLU A 58 22.61 -3.05 -28.50
C GLU A 58 21.31 -3.05 -27.71
N PHE A 59 20.99 -1.90 -27.09
CA PHE A 59 19.74 -1.67 -26.33
C PHE A 59 19.05 -0.39 -26.82
N PRO A 60 17.72 -0.30 -26.70
CA PRO A 60 16.98 0.86 -27.16
C PRO A 60 17.28 2.09 -26.29
N VAL A 61 17.39 3.24 -26.97
CA VAL A 61 17.38 4.57 -26.37
C VAL A 61 16.03 5.19 -26.67
N TYR A 62 15.34 5.63 -25.63
CA TYR A 62 14.02 6.23 -25.78
C TYR A 62 14.15 7.72 -26.13
N ARG A 63 13.09 8.34 -26.60
CA ARG A 63 13.07 9.75 -27.03
C ARG A 63 13.56 10.75 -25.98
N THR A 64 13.53 10.39 -24.70
CA THR A 64 14.08 11.17 -23.58
C THR A 64 15.59 11.05 -23.43
N GLY A 65 16.25 10.23 -24.25
CA GLY A 65 17.64 9.84 -24.07
C GLY A 65 17.84 8.77 -23.00
N ALA A 66 16.80 8.38 -22.28
CA ALA A 66 16.89 7.33 -21.27
C ALA A 66 17.00 5.94 -21.91
N PHE A 67 17.73 5.04 -21.25
CA PHE A 67 17.85 3.64 -21.64
C PHE A 67 17.85 2.71 -20.43
N ALA A 68 17.52 1.44 -20.66
CA ALA A 68 17.77 0.33 -19.75
C ALA A 68 18.47 -0.79 -20.49
N ALA A 69 19.45 -1.41 -19.86
CA ALA A 69 20.21 -2.52 -20.42
C ALA A 69 20.45 -3.58 -19.34
N GLU A 70 20.42 -4.86 -19.73
CA GLU A 70 20.69 -5.98 -18.85
C GLU A 70 21.84 -6.80 -19.38
N THR A 71 22.67 -7.31 -18.48
CA THR A 71 23.77 -8.22 -18.83
C THR A 71 23.86 -9.37 -17.82
N GLU A 72 24.32 -10.51 -18.29
CA GLU A 72 24.65 -11.64 -17.43
C GLU A 72 26.04 -11.45 -16.83
N LEU A 73 26.18 -11.80 -15.55
CA LEU A 73 27.44 -11.74 -14.80
C LEU A 73 27.93 -13.15 -14.47
N LYS A 74 29.21 -13.39 -14.67
CA LYS A 74 29.92 -14.58 -14.16
C LYS A 74 30.25 -14.39 -12.67
N GLU A 75 30.40 -15.48 -11.92
CA GLU A 75 30.89 -15.40 -10.54
C GLU A 75 32.29 -14.77 -10.50
N GLY A 76 32.52 -13.94 -9.49
CA GLY A 76 33.74 -13.16 -9.34
C GLY A 76 33.70 -11.80 -10.03
N ASN A 77 34.86 -11.34 -10.47
CA ASN A 77 35.01 -10.03 -11.10
C ASN A 77 34.45 -10.01 -12.53
N ASN A 78 33.64 -9.02 -12.83
CA ASN A 78 33.16 -8.70 -14.17
C ASN A 78 33.56 -7.27 -14.52
N GLU A 79 33.97 -7.03 -15.72
CA GLU A 79 34.20 -5.70 -16.30
C GLU A 79 33.21 -5.51 -17.44
N ILE A 80 32.27 -4.60 -17.24
CA ILE A 80 31.16 -4.35 -18.16
C ILE A 80 31.41 -3.05 -18.88
N GLU A 81 31.59 -3.16 -20.19
CA GLU A 81 31.75 -2.03 -21.08
C GLU A 81 30.36 -1.50 -21.49
N ILE A 82 30.16 -0.19 -21.32
CA ILE A 82 28.97 0.53 -21.78
C ILE A 82 29.43 1.60 -22.78
N ILE A 83 28.92 1.52 -24.01
CA ILE A 83 29.28 2.42 -25.09
C ILE A 83 28.04 3.16 -25.58
N ALA A 84 28.12 4.49 -25.63
CA ALA A 84 27.18 5.33 -26.36
C ALA A 84 27.85 5.77 -27.68
N ARG A 85 27.17 5.58 -28.81
CA ARG A 85 27.70 5.92 -30.15
C ARG A 85 26.70 6.76 -30.94
N ARG A 86 27.18 7.87 -31.51
CA ARG A 86 26.43 8.76 -32.41
C ARG A 86 27.28 9.11 -33.62
N GLY A 87 26.95 8.55 -34.79
CA GLY A 87 27.76 8.69 -35.98
C GLY A 87 29.19 8.20 -35.76
N SER A 88 30.19 9.10 -35.91
CA SER A 88 31.61 8.83 -35.63
C SER A 88 32.01 9.07 -34.17
N GLU A 89 31.17 9.69 -33.36
CA GLU A 89 31.45 9.98 -31.95
C GLU A 89 31.11 8.78 -31.07
N GLN A 90 31.93 8.54 -30.06
CA GLN A 90 31.75 7.46 -29.11
C GLN A 90 32.20 7.89 -27.72
N THR A 91 31.36 7.59 -26.72
CA THR A 91 31.72 7.69 -25.28
C THR A 91 31.62 6.31 -24.68
N GLN A 92 32.61 5.94 -23.87
CA GLN A 92 32.70 4.63 -23.24
C GLN A 92 32.83 4.76 -21.73
N LYS A 93 32.20 3.84 -21.00
CA LYS A 93 32.35 3.68 -19.54
C LYS A 93 32.53 2.22 -19.20
N ASN A 94 33.56 1.90 -18.43
CA ASN A 94 33.81 0.55 -17.90
C ASN A 94 33.39 0.50 -16.42
N ILE A 95 32.53 -0.47 -16.08
CA ILE A 95 32.04 -0.67 -14.75
C ILE A 95 32.50 -2.03 -14.24
N LYS A 96 33.16 -2.06 -13.09
CA LYS A 96 33.62 -3.28 -12.43
C LYS A 96 32.62 -3.72 -11.40
N ILE A 97 32.11 -4.96 -11.51
CA ILE A 97 31.14 -5.54 -10.60
C ILE A 97 31.63 -6.89 -10.14
N PHE A 98 31.69 -7.10 -8.85
CA PHE A 98 31.96 -8.40 -8.25
C PHE A 98 30.64 -9.15 -8.02
N ARG A 99 30.39 -10.24 -8.75
CA ARG A 99 29.26 -11.11 -8.46
C ARG A 99 29.66 -12.12 -7.39
N LYS A 100 29.03 -11.99 -6.25
CA LYS A 100 29.09 -12.96 -5.17
C LYS A 100 27.80 -13.78 -5.20
N PRO A 101 27.83 -15.09 -5.55
CA PRO A 101 26.63 -15.90 -5.45
C PRO A 101 26.10 -15.84 -4.02
N PRO A 102 24.76 -15.94 -3.81
CA PRO A 102 24.21 -15.97 -2.48
C PRO A 102 24.99 -16.99 -1.66
N LYS A 103 25.65 -16.53 -0.61
CA LYS A 103 26.38 -17.42 0.28
C LYS A 103 25.33 -18.42 0.77
N ALA A 104 25.48 -19.68 0.38
CA ALA A 104 24.66 -20.72 0.97
C ALA A 104 24.73 -20.50 2.47
N ILE A 105 23.58 -20.37 3.13
CA ILE A 105 23.55 -20.19 4.57
C ILE A 105 24.28 -21.42 5.12
N THR A 106 25.54 -21.26 5.50
CA THR A 106 26.36 -22.35 6.01
C THR A 106 26.04 -22.60 7.47
N ALA A 107 26.19 -23.83 7.91
CA ALA A 107 26.09 -24.16 9.32
C ALA A 107 27.04 -23.29 10.15
N THR A 108 26.58 -22.91 11.35
CA THR A 108 27.37 -22.11 12.30
C THR A 108 28.72 -22.76 12.57
N GLN A 109 29.80 -22.03 12.34
CA GLN A 109 31.16 -22.50 12.64
C GLN A 109 31.48 -22.33 14.12
N GLY A 110 32.09 -23.34 14.70
CA GLY A 110 32.40 -23.33 16.13
C GLY A 110 31.18 -23.56 17.01
N PHE A 111 31.28 -23.24 18.28
CA PHE A 111 30.19 -23.38 19.26
C PHE A 111 29.61 -22.00 19.57
N ALA A 112 28.51 -21.62 18.88
CA ALA A 112 27.93 -20.26 18.91
C ALA A 112 26.41 -20.24 18.63
N ILE A 113 25.77 -19.14 19.01
CA ILE A 113 24.46 -18.68 18.52
C ILE A 113 24.75 -17.53 17.59
N GLU A 114 24.34 -17.64 16.33
CA GLU A 114 24.58 -16.59 15.32
C GLU A 114 23.41 -15.59 15.22
N ASN A 115 22.17 -16.09 15.29
CA ASN A 115 20.99 -15.26 15.16
C ASN A 115 19.83 -15.80 15.99
N ILE A 116 19.02 -14.88 16.53
CA ILE A 116 17.77 -15.18 17.23
C ILE A 116 16.68 -14.29 16.64
N GLU A 117 15.66 -14.92 16.09
CA GLU A 117 14.47 -14.25 15.57
C GLU A 117 13.27 -14.64 16.44
N ILE A 118 12.51 -13.67 16.90
CA ILE A 118 11.27 -13.87 17.63
C ILE A 118 10.12 -13.24 16.84
N LEU A 119 8.97 -13.88 16.85
CA LEU A 119 7.79 -13.38 16.13
C LEU A 119 6.58 -13.29 17.08
N PRO A 120 5.98 -12.09 17.19
CA PRO A 120 6.33 -10.80 16.53
C PRO A 120 7.70 -10.27 16.93
N SER A 121 8.42 -9.62 16.02
CA SER A 121 9.79 -9.11 16.23
C SER A 121 9.89 -7.84 17.09
N GLN A 122 8.75 -7.30 17.50
CA GLN A 122 8.61 -6.05 18.25
C GLN A 122 8.49 -6.34 19.75
N ASN A 123 8.72 -5.31 20.58
CA ASN A 123 8.33 -5.37 21.98
C ASN A 123 6.83 -5.64 22.09
N MET A 124 6.43 -6.57 22.94
CA MET A 124 5.05 -7.01 22.99
C MET A 124 4.53 -7.16 24.42
N THR A 125 3.24 -6.94 24.59
CA THR A 125 2.48 -7.34 25.77
C THR A 125 1.58 -8.50 25.37
N VAL A 126 1.74 -9.63 26.05
CA VAL A 126 1.06 -10.90 25.74
C VAL A 126 0.09 -11.28 26.85
N THR A 127 -0.90 -12.08 26.51
CA THR A 127 -1.88 -12.67 27.45
C THR A 127 -1.96 -14.18 27.24
N VAL A 128 -2.69 -14.85 28.11
CA VAL A 128 -2.93 -16.30 28.03
C VAL A 128 -3.50 -16.69 26.67
N GLY A 129 -2.91 -17.73 26.08
CA GLY A 129 -3.29 -18.25 24.76
C GLY A 129 -2.51 -17.60 23.60
N ASP A 130 -1.73 -16.55 23.83
CA ASP A 130 -0.86 -15.99 22.78
C ASP A 130 0.24 -16.97 22.41
N ILE A 131 0.56 -17.01 21.13
CA ILE A 131 1.62 -17.87 20.60
C ILE A 131 2.81 -17.01 20.21
N ILE A 132 3.95 -17.26 20.85
CA ILE A 132 5.22 -16.65 20.53
C ILE A 132 6.07 -17.67 19.79
N LYS A 133 6.57 -17.31 18.61
CA LYS A 133 7.44 -18.18 17.81
C LYS A 133 8.86 -17.70 17.91
N ILE A 134 9.80 -18.65 17.93
CA ILE A 134 11.23 -18.35 17.94
C ILE A 134 11.97 -19.23 16.93
N LYS A 135 12.91 -18.62 16.22
CA LYS A 135 13.84 -19.28 15.31
C LYS A 135 15.27 -18.89 15.67
N VAL A 136 16.14 -19.84 15.75
CA VAL A 136 17.53 -19.64 16.17
C VAL A 136 18.46 -20.30 15.17
N LYS A 137 19.47 -19.57 14.71
CA LYS A 137 20.61 -20.13 13.99
C LYS A 137 21.75 -20.30 14.95
N ALA A 138 22.19 -21.55 15.14
CA ALA A 138 23.23 -21.93 16.09
C ALA A 138 24.00 -23.16 15.60
N THR A 139 25.01 -23.58 16.36
CA THR A 139 25.79 -24.81 16.10
C THR A 139 24.85 -26.02 15.94
N PRO A 140 24.97 -26.80 14.84
CA PRO A 140 24.16 -27.99 14.60
C PRO A 140 24.29 -29.07 15.69
N ASN A 141 23.28 -29.96 15.76
CA ASN A 141 23.22 -31.12 16.64
C ASN A 141 23.39 -30.76 18.13
N CYS A 142 22.87 -29.61 18.56
CA CYS A 142 22.94 -29.16 19.94
C CYS A 142 21.55 -29.18 20.59
N LYS A 143 21.54 -29.20 21.92
CA LYS A 143 20.31 -28.93 22.69
C LYS A 143 20.11 -27.41 22.78
N VAL A 144 19.07 -26.91 22.19
CA VAL A 144 18.68 -25.48 22.25
C VAL A 144 17.40 -25.34 23.08
N THR A 145 17.42 -24.40 24.04
CA THR A 145 16.27 -24.14 24.92
C THR A 145 16.08 -22.64 25.15
N TRP A 146 14.87 -22.24 25.46
CA TRP A 146 14.48 -20.89 25.89
C TRP A 146 13.41 -21.00 26.99
N LEU A 147 12.92 -19.88 27.55
CA LEU A 147 11.80 -19.85 28.52
C LEU A 147 11.85 -21.02 29.52
N ASN A 148 12.87 -21.06 30.39
CA ASN A 148 12.99 -22.07 31.45
C ASN A 148 12.94 -23.54 30.97
N ASN A 149 13.60 -23.86 29.85
CA ASN A 149 13.76 -25.19 29.25
C ASN A 149 12.79 -25.62 28.16
N VAL A 150 11.97 -24.73 27.61
CA VAL A 150 11.23 -25.03 26.36
C VAL A 150 12.26 -25.37 25.27
N ARG A 151 12.14 -26.56 24.68
CA ARG A 151 13.08 -27.06 23.67
C ARG A 151 12.78 -26.46 22.32
N LEU A 152 13.81 -26.02 21.60
CA LEU A 152 13.74 -25.77 20.17
C LEU A 152 14.17 -27.02 19.42
N HIS A 153 13.49 -27.35 18.35
CA HIS A 153 13.78 -28.48 17.48
C HIS A 153 14.59 -28.01 16.27
N GLU A 154 15.67 -28.74 15.97
CA GLU A 154 16.46 -28.50 14.77
C GLU A 154 15.65 -28.93 13.54
N LEU A 155 15.57 -28.04 12.55
CA LEU A 155 14.88 -28.33 11.31
C LEU A 155 15.72 -29.24 10.42
N PRO A 156 15.09 -30.17 9.68
CA PRO A 156 15.76 -30.93 8.63
C PRO A 156 16.41 -30.00 7.60
N VAL A 157 17.58 -30.38 7.09
CA VAL A 157 18.30 -29.60 6.08
C VAL A 157 17.48 -29.41 4.79
N SER A 158 16.54 -30.30 4.49
CA SER A 158 15.59 -30.16 3.38
C SER A 158 14.66 -28.95 3.52
N GLU A 159 14.36 -28.53 4.76
CA GLU A 159 13.49 -27.36 5.04
C GLU A 159 14.28 -26.05 5.19
N THR A 160 15.61 -26.11 5.17
CA THR A 160 16.51 -24.99 5.42
C THR A 160 17.49 -24.72 4.27
N ASN A 161 17.12 -25.12 3.05
CA ASN A 161 17.97 -24.99 1.86
C ASN A 161 19.38 -25.55 2.07
N GLY A 162 19.48 -26.73 2.69
CA GLY A 162 20.75 -27.41 2.96
C GLY A 162 21.52 -26.90 4.19
N THR A 163 20.97 -25.99 4.98
CA THR A 163 21.65 -25.43 6.16
C THR A 163 21.28 -26.16 7.45
N ALA A 164 22.25 -26.78 8.11
CA ALA A 164 22.08 -27.34 9.45
C ALA A 164 22.16 -26.26 10.55
N GLY A 165 21.63 -26.55 11.73
CA GLY A 165 21.69 -25.65 12.88
C GLY A 165 20.62 -24.57 12.91
N ILE A 166 19.52 -24.74 12.19
CA ILE A 166 18.34 -23.91 12.29
C ILE A 166 17.35 -24.58 13.24
N TYR A 167 17.07 -23.93 14.35
CA TYR A 167 16.16 -24.40 15.39
C TYR A 167 14.92 -23.56 15.47
N GLN A 168 13.76 -24.16 15.73
CA GLN A 168 12.53 -23.42 15.96
C GLN A 168 11.66 -24.04 17.05
N SER A 169 10.82 -23.20 17.64
CA SER A 169 9.78 -23.60 18.59
C SER A 169 8.67 -22.55 18.61
N SER A 170 7.52 -22.95 19.12
CA SER A 170 6.46 -22.04 19.53
C SER A 170 6.18 -22.23 21.01
N TYR A 171 5.72 -21.18 21.66
CA TYR A 171 5.30 -21.19 23.05
C TYR A 171 3.92 -20.57 23.16
N THR A 172 2.99 -21.29 23.73
CA THR A 172 1.66 -20.76 24.09
C THR A 172 1.73 -20.20 25.51
N VAL A 173 1.38 -18.93 25.67
CA VAL A 173 1.43 -18.25 26.97
C VAL A 173 0.37 -18.86 27.89
N GLU A 174 0.80 -19.30 29.08
CA GLU A 174 -0.04 -19.94 30.09
C GLU A 174 -0.56 -18.94 31.13
N ASP A 175 -1.53 -19.36 31.94
CA ASP A 175 -2.04 -18.52 33.03
C ASP A 175 -0.98 -18.37 34.12
N ASN A 176 -0.85 -17.16 34.68
CA ASN A 176 0.17 -16.80 35.66
C ASN A 176 1.63 -17.06 35.22
N ASP A 177 1.90 -16.95 33.92
CA ASP A 177 3.20 -17.23 33.36
C ASP A 177 4.31 -16.34 33.96
N LYS A 178 5.28 -16.99 34.62
CA LYS A 178 6.39 -16.30 35.25
C LYS A 178 7.61 -16.12 34.32
N ASN A 179 7.53 -16.67 33.11
CA ASN A 179 8.64 -16.68 32.15
C ASN A 179 9.01 -15.26 31.69
N PHE A 180 8.06 -14.33 31.67
CA PHE A 180 8.25 -12.95 31.18
C PHE A 180 8.68 -11.94 32.25
N LYS A 181 8.96 -12.39 33.49
CA LYS A 181 9.46 -11.53 34.60
C LYS A 181 10.95 -11.16 34.45
N LYS A 182 11.69 -11.85 33.58
CA LYS A 182 13.13 -11.66 33.35
C LYS A 182 13.40 -11.53 31.84
N PRO A 183 14.53 -10.92 31.44
CA PRO A 183 14.94 -10.93 30.04
C PRO A 183 15.00 -12.35 29.48
N LEU A 184 14.45 -12.54 28.32
CA LEU A 184 14.41 -13.82 27.64
C LEU A 184 15.82 -14.21 27.18
N ARG A 185 16.17 -15.49 27.35
CA ARG A 185 17.46 -16.02 26.94
C ARG A 185 17.29 -17.32 26.20
N VAL A 186 18.07 -17.47 25.13
CA VAL A 186 18.32 -18.74 24.47
C VAL A 186 19.57 -19.36 25.05
N LYS A 187 19.50 -20.66 25.36
CA LYS A 187 20.65 -21.46 25.81
C LYS A 187 20.92 -22.57 24.81
N ILE A 188 22.16 -22.68 24.34
CA ILE A 188 22.66 -23.81 23.56
C ILE A 188 23.61 -24.65 24.42
N SER A 189 23.56 -25.96 24.26
CA SER A 189 24.44 -26.89 24.95
C SER A 189 24.75 -28.12 24.10
N ASN A 190 26.01 -28.56 24.09
CA ASN A 190 26.46 -29.82 23.47
C ASN A 190 26.86 -30.89 24.50
N GLY A 191 26.48 -30.74 25.75
CA GLY A 191 26.84 -31.61 26.86
C GLY A 191 28.15 -31.21 27.58
N LYS A 192 29.13 -30.66 26.86
CA LYS A 192 30.44 -30.24 27.42
C LYS A 192 30.48 -28.72 27.65
N LYS A 193 29.87 -27.93 26.77
CA LYS A 193 29.85 -26.46 26.81
C LYS A 193 28.41 -25.96 26.77
N SER A 194 28.19 -24.77 27.32
CA SER A 194 26.90 -24.07 27.13
C SER A 194 27.11 -22.55 26.99
N ILE A 195 26.32 -21.93 26.14
CA ILE A 195 26.26 -20.48 25.93
C ILE A 195 24.83 -20.03 26.15
N LYS A 196 24.66 -18.82 26.68
CA LYS A 196 23.36 -18.14 26.81
C LYS A 196 23.45 -16.79 26.12
N GLN A 197 22.43 -16.45 25.35
CA GLN A 197 22.29 -15.16 24.67
C GLN A 197 20.91 -14.56 24.94
N GLU A 198 20.85 -13.27 25.22
CA GLU A 198 19.60 -12.56 25.41
C GLU A 198 18.89 -12.36 24.08
N VAL A 199 17.56 -12.40 24.14
CA VAL A 199 16.69 -12.09 23.01
C VAL A 199 16.46 -10.59 22.98
N ASN A 200 16.67 -9.98 21.82
CA ASN A 200 16.47 -8.54 21.65
C ASN A 200 14.97 -8.17 21.45
N ALA A 201 14.13 -8.62 22.40
CA ALA A 201 12.71 -8.27 22.44
C ALA A 201 12.21 -8.25 23.88
N LYS A 202 11.52 -7.20 24.28
CA LYS A 202 10.88 -7.11 25.58
C LYS A 202 9.46 -7.65 25.49
N ILE A 203 9.20 -8.74 26.22
CA ILE A 203 7.87 -9.33 26.33
C ILE A 203 7.36 -9.14 27.76
N VAL A 204 6.18 -8.60 27.90
CA VAL A 204 5.50 -8.36 29.18
C VAL A 204 4.22 -9.21 29.22
N PHE A 205 4.00 -9.92 30.31
CA PHE A 205 2.77 -10.68 30.51
C PHE A 205 1.67 -9.79 31.11
N MET A 206 0.52 -9.78 30.48
CA MET A 206 -0.69 -9.15 31.00
C MET A 206 -1.46 -10.17 31.81
N ASN A 207 -1.53 -9.98 33.13
CA ASN A 207 -2.25 -10.89 34.03
C ASN A 207 -3.77 -10.82 33.76
N LYS A 208 -4.44 -11.95 33.66
CA LYS A 208 -5.91 -12.05 33.54
C LYS A 208 -6.65 -11.41 34.72
N ASN A 209 -6.05 -11.43 35.91
CA ASN A 209 -6.63 -10.88 37.13
C ASN A 209 -6.34 -9.37 37.30
N ALA A 210 -5.56 -8.77 36.39
CA ALA A 210 -5.45 -7.32 36.33
C ALA A 210 -6.74 -6.75 35.71
N GLU A 211 -7.15 -5.57 36.16
CA GLU A 211 -8.25 -4.84 35.51
C GLU A 211 -7.96 -4.71 34.01
N PRO A 212 -8.95 -4.99 33.14
CA PRO A 212 -8.77 -4.86 31.70
C PRO A 212 -8.34 -3.43 31.33
N LEU A 213 -7.29 -3.31 30.54
CA LEU A 213 -6.92 -2.02 29.95
C LEU A 213 -7.99 -1.62 28.93
N MET A 214 -8.72 -0.56 29.25
CA MET A 214 -9.74 -0.02 28.36
C MET A 214 -9.19 1.19 27.61
N LEU A 215 -9.49 1.25 26.32
CA LEU A 215 -9.07 2.29 25.40
C LEU A 215 -10.31 2.97 24.82
N ARG A 216 -10.24 4.29 24.62
CA ARG A 216 -11.25 5.06 23.89
C ARG A 216 -10.64 5.51 22.56
N THR A 217 -11.35 5.30 21.47
CA THR A 217 -10.94 5.84 20.16
C THR A 217 -10.99 7.37 20.17
N LYS A 218 -10.01 7.99 19.55
CA LYS A 218 -9.88 9.45 19.42
C LYS A 218 -9.49 9.88 18.02
N GLY A 219 -9.77 11.13 17.68
CA GLY A 219 -9.45 11.73 16.39
C GLY A 219 -10.49 11.45 15.31
N GLU A 220 -10.29 12.09 14.15
CA GLU A 220 -11.29 12.08 13.08
C GLU A 220 -11.31 10.80 12.23
N LEU A 221 -10.21 10.03 12.23
CA LEU A 221 -10.03 8.83 11.39
C LEU A 221 -9.42 7.65 12.14
N PRO A 222 -9.89 7.27 13.34
CA PRO A 222 -9.41 6.04 13.96
C PRO A 222 -9.78 4.84 13.09
N TYR A 223 -8.92 3.82 13.07
CA TYR A 223 -9.12 2.64 12.23
C TYR A 223 -8.65 1.35 12.88
N LEU A 224 -9.25 0.25 12.47
CA LEU A 224 -8.88 -1.10 12.86
C LEU A 224 -8.14 -1.82 11.73
N ASN A 225 -7.12 -2.61 12.09
CA ASN A 225 -6.37 -3.47 11.19
C ASN A 225 -6.59 -4.95 11.53
N TYR A 226 -6.52 -5.83 10.50
CA TYR A 226 -6.54 -7.28 10.69
C TYR A 226 -5.29 -7.83 11.37
N GLY A 227 -4.15 -7.18 11.18
CA GLY A 227 -2.86 -7.62 11.71
C GLY A 227 -1.86 -6.48 11.82
N LEU A 228 -0.63 -6.83 12.25
CA LEU A 228 0.45 -5.87 12.46
C LEU A 228 0.94 -5.23 11.16
N GLY A 229 0.88 -5.98 10.05
CA GLY A 229 1.52 -5.60 8.79
C GLY A 229 3.05 -5.69 8.87
N THR A 230 3.66 -6.01 7.75
CA THR A 230 5.12 -6.15 7.64
C THR A 230 5.71 -5.34 6.50
N ASP A 231 4.86 -4.72 5.69
CA ASP A 231 5.25 -3.89 4.56
C ASP A 231 5.05 -2.38 4.83
N ARG A 232 5.42 -1.56 3.87
CA ARG A 232 5.32 -0.09 3.94
C ARG A 232 3.89 0.45 4.10
N LEU A 233 2.86 -0.35 3.77
CA LEU A 233 1.46 0.05 3.87
C LEU A 233 0.86 -0.28 5.25
N GLY A 234 1.61 -1.00 6.09
CA GLY A 234 1.15 -1.45 7.41
C GLY A 234 0.09 -2.54 7.33
N GLY A 235 -0.57 -2.80 8.45
CA GLY A 235 -1.64 -3.79 8.53
C GLY A 235 -2.83 -3.45 7.64
N SER A 236 -3.41 -4.48 7.01
CA SER A 236 -4.61 -4.28 6.18
C SER A 236 -5.77 -3.76 7.04
N LYS A 237 -6.36 -2.64 6.65
CA LYS A 237 -7.46 -2.02 7.38
C LYS A 237 -8.71 -2.89 7.36
N ILE A 238 -9.38 -2.99 8.49
CA ILE A 238 -10.73 -3.57 8.58
C ILE A 238 -11.75 -2.50 8.17
N SER A 239 -11.81 -1.41 8.95
CA SER A 239 -12.68 -0.26 8.75
C SER A 239 -12.09 0.95 9.42
N HIS A 240 -12.39 2.14 8.90
CA HIS A 240 -12.40 3.33 9.73
C HIS A 240 -13.58 3.23 10.69
N ILE A 241 -13.35 3.62 11.95
CA ILE A 241 -14.37 3.68 12.99
C ILE A 241 -14.49 5.11 13.50
N VAL A 242 -15.43 5.38 14.39
CA VAL A 242 -15.64 6.73 14.91
C VAL A 242 -14.94 6.96 16.24
N GLU A 243 -14.82 8.21 16.63
CA GLU A 243 -14.34 8.63 17.93
C GLU A 243 -15.30 8.21 19.07
N GLY A 244 -14.73 7.92 20.24
CA GLY A 244 -15.48 7.65 21.47
C GLY A 244 -15.89 6.19 21.68
N ILE A 245 -15.51 5.26 20.77
CA ILE A 245 -15.73 3.83 20.98
C ILE A 245 -14.76 3.30 22.04
N ILE A 246 -15.31 2.57 23.02
CA ILE A 246 -14.50 1.91 24.05
C ILE A 246 -14.12 0.51 23.60
N LEU A 247 -12.82 0.19 23.69
CA LEU A 247 -12.22 -1.07 23.26
C LEU A 247 -11.44 -1.69 24.41
N GLN A 248 -11.54 -2.99 24.58
CA GLN A 248 -10.71 -3.74 25.54
C GLN A 248 -9.40 -4.16 24.89
N ALA A 249 -8.28 -3.66 25.40
CA ALA A 249 -6.97 -4.11 24.99
C ALA A 249 -6.65 -5.50 25.55
N THR A 250 -6.11 -6.37 24.70
CA THR A 250 -5.67 -7.73 25.05
C THR A 250 -4.19 -7.96 24.83
N GLY A 251 -3.48 -6.94 24.34
CA GLY A 251 -2.04 -6.98 24.10
C GLY A 251 -1.55 -5.73 23.39
N LYS A 252 -0.24 -5.67 23.18
CA LYS A 252 0.40 -4.60 22.42
C LYS A 252 1.59 -5.17 21.66
N ALA A 253 1.84 -4.67 20.44
CA ALA A 253 3.05 -4.94 19.69
C ALA A 253 3.51 -3.64 19.02
N GLY A 254 4.71 -3.17 19.38
CA GLY A 254 5.19 -1.86 18.97
C GLY A 254 4.23 -0.75 19.39
N ASN A 255 3.75 0.03 18.41
CA ASN A 255 2.78 1.12 18.58
C ASN A 255 1.32 0.69 18.29
N LEU A 256 1.03 -0.61 18.22
CA LEU A 256 -0.30 -1.13 17.95
C LEU A 256 -0.85 -1.86 19.17
N TYR A 257 -2.03 -1.49 19.63
CA TYR A 257 -2.80 -2.26 20.62
C TYR A 257 -3.60 -3.35 19.90
N ARG A 258 -3.57 -4.56 20.46
CA ARG A 258 -4.52 -5.61 20.11
C ARG A 258 -5.78 -5.42 20.94
N VAL A 259 -6.93 -5.37 20.28
CA VAL A 259 -8.23 -5.15 20.92
C VAL A 259 -9.18 -6.30 20.64
N LYS A 260 -9.98 -6.64 21.64
CA LYS A 260 -11.00 -7.69 21.55
C LYS A 260 -12.28 -7.10 21.01
N LEU A 261 -12.70 -7.50 19.82
CA LEU A 261 -13.98 -7.11 19.22
C LEU A 261 -15.12 -8.02 19.72
N SER A 262 -14.96 -9.34 19.57
CA SER A 262 -15.89 -10.35 20.06
C SER A 262 -15.15 -11.50 20.74
N LYS A 263 -15.84 -12.58 21.07
CA LYS A 263 -15.23 -13.80 21.61
C LYS A 263 -14.16 -14.35 20.66
N ASN A 264 -14.42 -14.33 19.35
CA ASN A 264 -13.59 -14.94 18.31
C ASN A 264 -12.84 -13.92 17.43
N TYR A 265 -13.15 -12.62 17.52
CA TYR A 265 -12.55 -11.59 16.69
C TYR A 265 -11.69 -10.62 17.48
N GLN A 266 -10.50 -10.38 16.94
CA GLN A 266 -9.54 -9.39 17.43
C GLN A 266 -9.15 -8.46 16.28
N ALA A 267 -8.72 -7.26 16.63
CA ALA A 267 -8.17 -6.28 15.70
C ALA A 267 -6.95 -5.60 16.32
N TRP A 268 -6.27 -4.83 15.50
CA TRP A 268 -5.16 -3.98 15.93
C TRP A 268 -5.52 -2.53 15.68
N ILE A 269 -5.20 -1.66 16.64
CA ILE A 269 -5.45 -0.22 16.54
C ILE A 269 -4.17 0.54 16.88
N PRO A 270 -3.80 1.59 16.11
CA PRO A 270 -2.65 2.42 16.43
C PRO A 270 -2.82 3.16 17.76
N GLU A 271 -1.71 3.32 18.47
CA GLU A 271 -1.67 4.00 19.78
C GLU A 271 -2.08 5.48 19.70
N ASP A 272 -1.79 6.13 18.60
CA ASP A 272 -2.19 7.51 18.32
C ASP A 272 -3.69 7.67 18.05
N CYS A 273 -4.38 6.59 17.68
CA CYS A 273 -5.84 6.55 17.48
C CYS A 273 -6.64 6.29 18.76
N VAL A 274 -5.98 6.14 19.91
CA VAL A 274 -6.65 5.82 21.18
C VAL A 274 -6.07 6.59 22.35
N GLU A 275 -6.85 6.66 23.43
CA GLU A 275 -6.42 7.07 24.76
C GLU A 275 -6.83 6.01 25.79
N THR A 276 -6.10 5.91 26.89
CA THR A 276 -6.49 5.04 28.01
C THR A 276 -7.61 5.69 28.80
N VAL A 277 -8.58 4.89 29.20
CA VAL A 277 -9.66 5.34 30.08
C VAL A 277 -9.44 4.85 31.51
N SER A 278 -10.15 5.46 32.45
CA SER A 278 -10.05 5.14 33.87
C SER A 278 -10.34 3.67 34.16
N SER A 279 -9.72 3.12 35.20
CA SER A 279 -10.03 1.78 35.71
C SER A 279 -11.51 1.68 36.11
N GLY A 280 -12.05 0.46 36.06
CA GLY A 280 -13.44 0.18 36.37
C GLY A 280 -14.45 0.32 35.22
N MET A 281 -13.99 0.70 34.02
CA MET A 281 -14.85 0.65 32.81
C MET A 281 -15.01 -0.79 32.32
N PHE A 282 -16.23 -1.14 31.95
CA PHE A 282 -16.53 -2.42 31.30
C PHE A 282 -16.42 -2.30 29.77
N LYS A 283 -16.13 -3.42 29.11
CA LYS A 283 -16.28 -3.52 27.65
C LYS A 283 -17.75 -3.25 27.30
N PRO A 284 -18.06 -2.27 26.43
CA PRO A 284 -19.43 -1.97 26.05
C PRO A 284 -20.10 -3.18 25.40
N GLN A 285 -21.35 -3.36 25.76
CA GLN A 285 -22.28 -4.33 25.17
C GLN A 285 -23.64 -3.66 25.06
N SER A 286 -24.36 -3.93 24.00
CA SER A 286 -25.66 -3.33 23.79
C SER A 286 -26.67 -4.33 23.27
N LEU A 287 -27.88 -4.24 23.78
CA LEU A 287 -29.03 -4.78 23.08
C LEU A 287 -29.39 -3.84 21.92
N THR A 288 -29.78 -4.40 20.78
CA THR A 288 -30.36 -3.61 19.70
C THR A 288 -31.76 -3.18 20.04
N GLY A 289 -32.06 -1.90 19.87
CA GLY A 289 -33.40 -1.37 20.07
C GLY A 289 -34.22 -1.25 18.79
N SER A 290 -35.11 -0.28 18.75
CA SER A 290 -35.92 0.03 17.58
C SER A 290 -35.06 0.58 16.43
N TRP A 291 -35.51 0.37 15.21
CA TRP A 291 -34.89 0.91 14.01
C TRP A 291 -35.86 1.85 13.28
N SER A 292 -35.29 2.78 12.54
CA SER A 292 -36.01 3.51 11.50
C SER A 292 -35.23 3.49 10.20
N VAL A 293 -35.96 3.33 9.09
CA VAL A 293 -35.39 3.30 7.73
C VAL A 293 -36.15 4.30 6.88
N ARG A 294 -35.49 5.35 6.40
CA ARG A 294 -36.08 6.42 5.61
C ARG A 294 -35.09 7.01 4.63
N GLY A 295 -35.58 7.50 3.49
CA GLY A 295 -34.81 8.25 2.52
C GLY A 295 -34.85 9.76 2.77
N ASN A 296 -33.81 10.46 2.30
CA ASN A 296 -33.79 11.90 2.11
C ASN A 296 -33.41 12.21 0.66
N GLU A 297 -32.95 13.41 0.36
CA GLU A 297 -32.56 13.78 -1.01
C GLU A 297 -31.38 12.98 -1.58
N LYS A 298 -30.40 12.61 -0.72
CA LYS A 298 -29.11 12.04 -1.12
C LYS A 298 -28.84 10.64 -0.60
N TYR A 299 -29.49 10.25 0.51
CA TYR A 299 -29.21 8.99 1.20
C TYR A 299 -30.49 8.30 1.66
N ASP A 300 -30.48 6.97 1.65
CA ASP A 300 -31.33 6.18 2.51
C ASP A 300 -30.60 5.95 3.84
N ILE A 301 -31.31 6.16 4.93
CA ILE A 301 -30.75 6.19 6.29
C ILE A 301 -31.37 5.08 7.13
N VAL A 302 -30.52 4.19 7.63
CA VAL A 302 -30.85 3.22 8.67
C VAL A 302 -30.38 3.77 9.99
N ASN A 303 -31.29 4.00 10.92
CA ASN A 303 -30.99 4.47 12.27
C ASN A 303 -31.28 3.33 13.25
N LEU A 304 -30.23 2.75 13.85
CA LEU A 304 -30.30 1.63 14.78
C LEU A 304 -30.02 2.13 16.20
N SER A 305 -30.97 1.93 17.10
CA SER A 305 -30.79 2.28 18.51
C SER A 305 -29.88 1.28 19.22
N LEU A 306 -28.86 1.81 19.89
CA LEU A 306 -27.90 1.08 20.73
C LEU A 306 -27.72 1.82 22.06
N GLY A 307 -27.36 1.08 23.12
CA GLY A 307 -27.01 1.65 24.42
C GLY A 307 -25.64 2.29 24.47
N ASP A 308 -24.71 1.79 23.65
CA ASP A 308 -23.32 2.22 23.59
C ASP A 308 -22.85 2.36 22.16
N LYS A 309 -21.80 3.19 21.93
CA LYS A 309 -21.06 3.16 20.68
C LYS A 309 -20.23 1.88 20.61
N LEU A 310 -20.46 1.06 19.60
CA LEU A 310 -19.82 -0.24 19.43
C LEU A 310 -18.89 -0.25 18.21
N PRO A 311 -17.79 -1.02 18.24
CA PRO A 311 -16.96 -1.22 17.06
C PRO A 311 -17.71 -2.01 15.99
N PHE A 312 -17.39 -1.73 14.73
CA PHE A 312 -18.03 -2.36 13.59
C PHE A 312 -17.02 -2.62 12.47
N ARG A 313 -17.42 -3.48 11.54
CA ARG A 313 -16.80 -3.60 10.21
C ARG A 313 -17.88 -3.59 9.14
N THR A 314 -17.51 -3.17 7.94
CA THR A 314 -18.40 -3.19 6.79
C THR A 314 -17.70 -3.75 5.56
N PHE A 315 -18.45 -4.43 4.70
CA PHE A 315 -17.97 -4.96 3.42
C PHE A 315 -19.10 -5.07 2.41
N HIS A 316 -18.75 -5.18 1.14
CA HIS A 316 -19.68 -5.31 0.04
C HIS A 316 -19.81 -6.77 -0.38
N GLU A 317 -21.02 -7.14 -0.77
CA GLU A 317 -21.31 -8.34 -1.56
C GLU A 317 -21.86 -7.92 -2.92
N ILE A 318 -21.65 -8.79 -3.92
CA ILE A 318 -22.20 -8.64 -5.27
C ILE A 318 -22.96 -9.93 -5.61
N ASN A 319 -24.06 -9.79 -6.38
CA ASN A 319 -24.93 -10.90 -6.78
C ASN A 319 -25.53 -11.71 -5.60
N PRO A 320 -26.42 -11.13 -4.79
CA PRO A 320 -27.00 -9.79 -4.91
C PRO A 320 -26.11 -8.69 -4.34
N ASN A 321 -26.32 -7.44 -4.79
CA ASN A 321 -25.62 -6.28 -4.24
C ASN A 321 -26.08 -6.01 -2.81
N ARG A 322 -25.14 -6.11 -1.84
CA ARG A 322 -25.42 -5.91 -0.41
C ARG A 322 -24.31 -5.12 0.26
N ILE A 323 -24.72 -4.34 1.24
CA ILE A 323 -23.83 -3.78 2.26
C ILE A 323 -24.03 -4.63 3.52
N ILE A 324 -22.96 -5.17 4.04
CA ILE A 324 -22.94 -5.96 5.27
C ILE A 324 -22.27 -5.13 6.36
N VAL A 325 -22.90 -5.02 7.52
CA VAL A 325 -22.34 -4.35 8.69
C VAL A 325 -22.39 -5.29 9.88
N ASP A 326 -21.23 -5.72 10.36
CA ASP A 326 -21.08 -6.48 11.60
C ASP A 326 -20.81 -5.51 12.76
N ILE A 327 -21.65 -5.55 13.78
CA ILE A 327 -21.58 -4.74 15.00
C ILE A 327 -21.13 -5.64 16.14
N PHE A 328 -19.94 -5.40 16.66
CA PHE A 328 -19.33 -6.21 17.70
C PHE A 328 -19.75 -5.73 19.10
N GLY A 329 -20.20 -6.64 19.94
CA GLY A 329 -20.74 -6.36 21.26
C GLY A 329 -22.25 -6.13 21.25
N ALA A 330 -22.92 -6.29 20.11
CA ALA A 330 -24.36 -6.14 19.99
C ALA A 330 -25.07 -7.51 20.05
N THR A 331 -26.18 -7.55 20.79
CA THR A 331 -27.08 -8.71 20.87
C THR A 331 -28.49 -8.29 20.43
N SER A 332 -29.10 -9.15 19.63
CA SER A 332 -30.43 -8.89 19.07
C SER A 332 -31.51 -8.77 20.16
N ASN A 333 -32.20 -7.65 20.16
CA ASN A 333 -33.42 -7.39 20.93
C ASN A 333 -34.39 -6.53 20.09
N THR A 334 -34.17 -6.51 18.77
CA THR A 334 -35.02 -5.72 17.88
C THR A 334 -36.40 -6.33 17.78
N SER A 335 -37.40 -5.60 18.26
CA SER A 335 -38.80 -5.98 18.18
C SER A 335 -39.61 -5.09 17.24
N TRP A 336 -39.00 -4.01 16.73
CA TRP A 336 -39.71 -3.04 15.91
C TRP A 336 -38.77 -2.37 14.90
N ILE A 337 -39.18 -2.34 13.63
CA ILE A 337 -38.51 -1.60 12.52
C ILE A 337 -39.58 -0.74 11.85
N THR A 338 -39.43 0.60 11.93
CA THR A 338 -40.27 1.52 11.20
C THR A 338 -39.61 1.81 9.84
N GLN A 339 -40.29 1.46 8.77
CA GLN A 339 -39.82 1.72 7.41
C GLN A 339 -40.75 2.69 6.68
N TYR A 340 -40.14 3.54 5.86
CA TYR A 340 -40.83 4.49 4.96
C TYR A 340 -40.47 4.16 3.52
N PRO A 341 -41.01 3.04 2.94
CA PRO A 341 -40.57 2.51 1.64
C PRO A 341 -40.71 3.52 0.50
N GLU A 342 -41.70 4.39 0.57
CA GLU A 342 -41.98 5.44 -0.43
C GLU A 342 -40.88 6.50 -0.52
N THR A 343 -40.02 6.59 0.52
CA THR A 343 -38.89 7.53 0.54
C THR A 343 -37.59 6.90 0.07
N LEU A 344 -37.51 5.55 0.00
CA LEU A 344 -36.28 4.82 -0.30
C LEU A 344 -36.00 4.79 -1.81
N LYS A 345 -34.72 4.92 -2.16
CA LYS A 345 -34.26 4.87 -3.55
C LYS A 345 -33.16 3.82 -3.76
N GLN A 346 -32.33 3.58 -2.77
CA GLN A 346 -31.18 2.68 -2.86
C GLN A 346 -31.35 1.39 -2.05
N ILE A 347 -32.05 1.44 -0.91
CA ILE A 347 -32.32 0.24 -0.09
C ILE A 347 -33.54 -0.47 -0.66
N LYS A 348 -33.33 -1.71 -1.14
CA LYS A 348 -34.41 -2.60 -1.61
C LYS A 348 -34.99 -3.43 -0.46
N ASN A 349 -34.13 -3.93 0.41
CA ASN A 349 -34.51 -4.76 1.55
C ASN A 349 -33.50 -4.60 2.69
N LEU A 350 -33.97 -4.80 3.93
CA LEU A 350 -33.17 -4.76 5.13
C LEU A 350 -33.49 -5.97 5.99
N THR A 351 -32.47 -6.74 6.33
CA THR A 351 -32.56 -7.87 7.25
C THR A 351 -31.42 -7.82 8.27
N PHE A 352 -31.51 -8.67 9.28
CA PHE A 352 -30.46 -8.80 10.28
C PHE A 352 -30.32 -10.24 10.76
N GLU A 353 -29.16 -10.55 11.32
CA GLU A 353 -28.82 -11.88 11.85
C GLU A 353 -27.96 -11.73 13.10
N GLN A 354 -28.16 -12.59 14.09
CA GLN A 354 -27.18 -12.80 15.16
C GLN A 354 -26.19 -13.85 14.71
N ILE A 355 -24.98 -13.42 14.34
CA ILE A 355 -23.92 -14.32 13.78
C ILE A 355 -23.25 -15.11 14.89
N GLU A 356 -22.94 -14.44 16.00
CA GLU A 356 -22.41 -14.99 17.25
C GLU A 356 -23.08 -14.28 18.42
N ASP A 357 -22.92 -14.77 19.64
CA ASP A 357 -23.56 -14.20 20.84
C ASP A 357 -23.35 -12.68 20.99
N ASP A 358 -22.23 -12.16 20.48
CA ASP A 358 -21.85 -10.76 20.56
C ASP A 358 -21.49 -10.14 19.18
N ILE A 359 -22.08 -10.68 18.09
CA ILE A 359 -21.96 -10.11 16.74
C ILE A 359 -23.33 -10.03 16.09
N PHE A 360 -23.81 -8.81 15.94
CA PHE A 360 -25.06 -8.52 15.25
C PHE A 360 -24.78 -8.02 13.84
N ARG A 361 -25.35 -8.69 12.85
CA ARG A 361 -25.16 -8.37 11.43
C ARG A 361 -26.38 -7.66 10.86
N VAL A 362 -26.15 -6.52 10.24
CA VAL A 362 -27.12 -5.82 9.39
C VAL A 362 -26.82 -6.13 7.94
N ILE A 363 -27.83 -6.54 7.19
CA ILE A 363 -27.75 -6.89 5.77
C ILE A 363 -28.65 -5.93 5.01
N ILE A 364 -28.06 -5.08 4.18
CA ILE A 364 -28.77 -4.09 3.36
C ILE A 364 -28.67 -4.52 1.90
N GLU A 365 -29.76 -5.02 1.32
CA GLU A 365 -29.84 -5.33 -0.10
C GLU A 365 -30.12 -4.04 -0.88
N LEU A 366 -29.36 -3.82 -1.95
CA LEU A 366 -29.42 -2.62 -2.76
C LEU A 366 -30.34 -2.79 -3.99
N ALA A 367 -31.07 -1.74 -4.33
CA ALA A 367 -31.84 -1.66 -5.56
C ALA A 367 -30.96 -1.47 -6.81
N HIS A 368 -29.82 -0.81 -6.63
CA HIS A 368 -28.84 -0.50 -7.66
C HIS A 368 -27.45 -0.99 -7.23
N ASN A 369 -26.43 -0.73 -8.03
CA ASN A 369 -25.05 -1.03 -7.67
C ASN A 369 -24.56 -0.14 -6.50
N HIS A 370 -23.36 -0.46 -5.98
CA HIS A 370 -22.80 0.27 -4.85
C HIS A 370 -22.34 1.69 -5.24
N TRP A 371 -22.99 2.71 -4.66
CA TRP A 371 -22.61 4.13 -4.81
C TRP A 371 -21.99 4.73 -3.54
N GLY A 372 -21.86 3.92 -2.52
CA GLY A 372 -21.21 4.26 -1.26
C GLY A 372 -22.15 4.21 -0.07
N HIS A 373 -21.51 4.13 1.11
CA HIS A 373 -22.20 4.22 2.38
C HIS A 373 -21.24 4.75 3.44
N LYS A 374 -21.79 5.37 4.47
CA LYS A 374 -21.06 5.80 5.66
C LYS A 374 -21.75 5.33 6.92
N ILE A 375 -20.95 5.12 7.98
CA ILE A 375 -21.45 4.72 9.29
C ILE A 375 -20.97 5.75 10.30
N GLU A 376 -21.92 6.35 11.00
CA GLU A 376 -21.71 7.38 12.00
C GLU A 376 -22.51 7.05 13.26
N TYR A 377 -22.31 7.81 14.33
CA TYR A 377 -23.11 7.73 15.53
C TYR A 377 -23.74 9.07 15.86
N ASN A 378 -25.05 9.05 16.14
CA ASN A 378 -25.77 10.17 16.74
C ASN A 378 -26.10 9.80 18.19
N GLY A 379 -25.38 10.39 19.15
CA GLY A 379 -25.31 9.83 20.50
C GLY A 379 -24.75 8.41 20.45
N ASN A 380 -25.53 7.44 20.94
CA ASN A 380 -25.18 6.01 20.86
C ASN A 380 -25.87 5.29 19.68
N ASN A 381 -26.79 5.95 18.98
CA ASN A 381 -27.48 5.33 17.84
C ASN A 381 -26.55 5.25 16.63
N MET A 382 -26.43 4.06 16.06
CA MET A 382 -25.70 3.87 14.82
C MET A 382 -26.54 4.35 13.63
N VAL A 383 -25.94 5.17 12.80
CA VAL A 383 -26.55 5.73 11.58
C VAL A 383 -25.79 5.21 10.36
N ILE A 384 -26.45 4.37 9.56
CA ILE A 384 -25.90 3.87 8.30
C ILE A 384 -26.58 4.66 7.18
N SER A 385 -25.82 5.49 6.49
CA SER A 385 -26.29 6.28 5.35
C SER A 385 -25.84 5.63 4.06
N VAL A 386 -26.79 5.16 3.23
CA VAL A 386 -26.55 4.52 1.95
C VAL A 386 -26.79 5.53 0.85
N LYS A 387 -25.76 5.85 0.08
CA LYS A 387 -25.78 6.89 -0.95
C LYS A 387 -26.66 6.46 -2.13
N HIS A 388 -27.53 7.36 -2.59
CA HIS A 388 -28.34 7.12 -3.77
C HIS A 388 -27.47 7.06 -5.02
N GLN A 389 -27.89 6.24 -5.99
CA GLN A 389 -27.34 6.30 -7.33
C GLN A 389 -27.58 7.69 -7.91
N PRO A 390 -26.54 8.43 -8.35
CA PRO A 390 -26.72 9.73 -8.99
C PRO A 390 -27.32 9.55 -10.39
N LYS A 391 -27.64 10.66 -11.03
CA LYS A 391 -28.01 10.64 -12.46
C LYS A 391 -26.82 10.11 -13.27
N LEU A 392 -27.04 9.03 -14.05
CA LEU A 392 -26.00 8.32 -14.80
C LEU A 392 -25.59 9.06 -16.10
N GLU A 393 -25.34 10.34 -15.98
CA GLU A 393 -24.83 11.23 -17.02
C GLU A 393 -23.54 11.88 -16.53
N LEU A 394 -22.46 11.79 -17.28
CA LEU A 394 -21.14 12.24 -16.85
C LEU A 394 -21.17 13.71 -16.37
N GLY A 395 -21.82 14.61 -17.14
CA GLY A 395 -21.90 16.03 -16.82
C GLY A 395 -22.73 16.38 -15.57
N SER A 396 -23.48 15.41 -15.00
CA SER A 396 -24.26 15.63 -13.77
C SER A 396 -23.49 15.28 -12.50
N LEU A 397 -22.30 14.66 -12.63
CA LEU A 397 -21.55 14.16 -11.48
C LEU A 397 -20.63 15.21 -10.86
N HIS A 398 -20.35 15.01 -9.57
CA HIS A 398 -19.25 15.64 -8.87
C HIS A 398 -18.12 14.63 -8.73
N ILE A 399 -17.06 14.77 -9.50
CA ILE A 399 -15.90 13.87 -9.51
C ILE A 399 -14.75 14.51 -8.75
N ALA A 400 -14.22 13.78 -7.78
CA ALA A 400 -12.97 14.14 -7.12
C ALA A 400 -11.79 13.50 -7.86
N ILE A 401 -10.71 14.25 -8.02
CA ILE A 401 -9.44 13.75 -8.56
C ILE A 401 -8.36 13.97 -7.51
N ASP A 402 -7.67 12.90 -7.19
CA ASP A 402 -6.49 12.97 -6.35
C ASP A 402 -5.23 12.94 -7.20
N ALA A 403 -4.40 13.97 -7.06
CA ALA A 403 -3.05 13.99 -7.60
C ALA A 403 -2.09 13.42 -6.54
N GLY A 404 -1.70 12.17 -6.70
CA GLY A 404 -0.86 11.45 -5.73
C GLY A 404 0.44 12.18 -5.39
N HIS A 405 0.92 12.01 -4.15
CA HIS A 405 2.11 12.68 -3.62
C HIS A 405 1.99 14.21 -3.57
N GLY A 406 3.10 14.93 -3.41
CA GLY A 406 3.17 16.40 -3.35
C GLY A 406 4.12 16.90 -2.26
N GLY A 407 4.60 18.12 -2.40
CA GLY A 407 5.53 18.77 -1.47
C GLY A 407 6.79 17.94 -1.24
N SER A 408 7.08 17.62 0.02
CA SER A 408 8.23 16.80 0.42
C SER A 408 8.12 15.33 -0.02
N ASN A 409 6.91 14.81 -0.21
CA ASN A 409 6.68 13.48 -0.73
C ASN A 409 6.70 13.47 -2.26
N ILE A 410 7.88 13.25 -2.82
CA ILE A 410 8.09 13.27 -4.28
C ILE A 410 7.50 12.05 -5.02
N GLY A 411 7.10 10.98 -4.30
CA GLY A 411 6.80 9.69 -4.92
C GLY A 411 8.05 9.03 -5.50
N ALA A 412 7.88 8.30 -6.58
CA ALA A 412 8.97 7.65 -7.29
C ALA A 412 9.73 8.64 -8.19
N ARG A 413 10.95 8.24 -8.58
CA ARG A 413 11.81 9.00 -9.50
C ARG A 413 12.14 8.17 -10.72
N GLY A 414 12.00 8.78 -11.88
CA GLY A 414 12.37 8.22 -13.19
C GLY A 414 13.86 8.28 -13.49
N THR A 415 14.24 7.66 -14.57
CA THR A 415 15.64 7.63 -15.04
C THR A 415 16.13 9.02 -15.46
N THR A 416 15.27 9.84 -16.05
CA THR A 416 15.59 11.23 -16.43
C THR A 416 15.71 12.18 -15.24
N GLY A 417 15.25 11.75 -14.05
CA GLY A 417 15.12 12.57 -12.86
C GLY A 417 13.73 13.13 -12.66
N ALA A 418 12.80 12.87 -13.57
CA ALA A 418 11.39 13.22 -13.40
C ALA A 418 10.82 12.61 -12.11
N VAL A 419 9.95 13.32 -11.42
CA VAL A 419 9.35 12.87 -10.15
C VAL A 419 7.85 12.64 -10.32
N GLU A 420 7.37 11.61 -9.66
CA GLU A 420 5.98 11.14 -9.76
C GLU A 420 4.97 12.23 -9.41
N LYS A 421 5.20 12.99 -8.34
CA LYS A 421 4.29 14.06 -7.90
C LYS A 421 3.97 15.10 -8.98
N ASP A 422 4.96 15.43 -9.83
CA ASP A 422 4.80 16.44 -10.89
C ASP A 422 3.99 15.87 -12.06
N ILE A 423 4.24 14.60 -12.40
CA ILE A 423 3.53 13.89 -13.45
C ILE A 423 2.06 13.71 -13.04
N ASN A 424 1.80 13.26 -11.80
CA ASN A 424 0.45 13.07 -11.27
C ASN A 424 -0.35 14.38 -11.28
N LEU A 425 0.30 15.50 -10.90
CA LEU A 425 -0.36 16.81 -10.93
C LEU A 425 -0.72 17.25 -12.36
N LYS A 426 0.16 16.99 -13.34
CA LYS A 426 -0.12 17.29 -14.75
C LYS A 426 -1.32 16.48 -15.25
N PHE A 427 -1.33 15.17 -15.01
CA PHE A 427 -2.48 14.32 -15.35
C PHE A 427 -3.77 14.80 -14.69
N ALA A 428 -3.74 15.09 -13.40
CA ALA A 428 -4.92 15.54 -12.66
C ALA A 428 -5.49 16.85 -13.20
N LYS A 429 -4.62 17.79 -13.61
CA LYS A 429 -5.04 19.07 -14.22
C LYS A 429 -5.66 18.86 -15.61
N ILE A 430 -5.06 18.02 -16.46
CA ILE A 430 -5.60 17.70 -17.78
C ILE A 430 -6.97 16.99 -17.63
N LEU A 431 -7.05 16.02 -16.70
CA LEU A 431 -8.30 15.30 -16.45
C LEU A 431 -9.40 16.24 -15.94
N LYS A 432 -9.07 17.16 -15.03
CA LYS A 432 -10.00 18.17 -14.54
C LYS A 432 -10.53 19.03 -15.68
N GLU A 433 -9.64 19.64 -16.49
CA GLU A 433 -10.00 20.51 -17.60
C GLU A 433 -10.96 19.81 -18.57
N LYS A 434 -10.59 18.62 -19.05
CA LYS A 434 -11.42 17.85 -19.99
C LYS A 434 -12.76 17.39 -19.40
N LEU A 435 -12.84 17.12 -18.10
CA LEU A 435 -14.10 16.79 -17.44
C LEU A 435 -14.99 18.03 -17.28
N GLU A 436 -14.42 19.18 -16.92
CA GLU A 436 -15.15 20.45 -16.82
C GLU A 436 -15.70 20.92 -18.17
N GLU A 437 -14.97 20.71 -19.28
CA GLU A 437 -15.49 20.94 -20.65
C GLU A 437 -16.72 20.10 -20.98
N LYS A 438 -16.90 18.95 -20.29
CA LYS A 438 -18.08 18.08 -20.41
C LYS A 438 -19.17 18.39 -19.37
N GLY A 439 -19.05 19.50 -18.65
CA GLY A 439 -20.01 19.94 -17.63
C GLY A 439 -19.88 19.27 -16.27
N VAL A 440 -18.84 18.44 -16.05
CA VAL A 440 -18.61 17.76 -14.77
C VAL A 440 -18.14 18.74 -13.71
N LYS A 441 -18.71 18.69 -12.51
CA LYS A 441 -18.15 19.39 -11.36
C LYS A 441 -16.92 18.63 -10.87
N VAL A 442 -15.75 19.29 -10.82
CA VAL A 442 -14.50 18.64 -10.42
C VAL A 442 -13.88 19.29 -9.18
N SER A 443 -13.42 18.45 -8.25
CA SER A 443 -12.61 18.87 -7.09
C SER A 443 -11.27 18.15 -7.09
N LEU A 444 -10.16 18.88 -6.89
CA LEU A 444 -8.82 18.31 -6.76
C LEU A 444 -8.44 18.20 -5.28
N THR A 445 -7.64 17.20 -4.92
CA THR A 445 -6.97 17.15 -3.61
C THR A 445 -5.93 18.28 -3.50
N ARG A 446 -5.20 18.54 -4.58
CA ARG A 446 -4.23 19.64 -4.68
C ARG A 446 -4.17 20.18 -6.11
N SER A 447 -4.03 21.47 -6.25
CA SER A 447 -3.82 22.16 -7.53
C SER A 447 -2.38 22.63 -7.74
N GLU A 448 -1.56 22.50 -6.70
CA GLU A 448 -0.16 22.94 -6.64
C GLU A 448 0.72 21.86 -6.01
N ASP A 449 2.04 22.10 -5.97
CA ASP A 449 2.98 21.21 -5.32
C ASP A 449 3.01 21.45 -3.79
N THR A 450 2.01 20.90 -3.10
CA THR A 450 1.81 21.05 -1.65
C THR A 450 1.84 19.69 -0.96
N ASP A 451 2.34 19.68 0.27
CA ASP A 451 2.21 18.52 1.16
C ASP A 451 0.74 18.33 1.57
N MET A 452 0.30 17.09 1.52
CA MET A 452 -1.01 16.67 2.04
C MET A 452 -0.93 15.21 2.48
N SER A 453 -1.16 14.95 3.75
CA SER A 453 -1.19 13.62 4.32
C SER A 453 -2.38 12.79 3.80
N MET A 454 -2.31 11.46 3.92
CA MET A 454 -3.42 10.59 3.55
C MET A 454 -4.69 10.87 4.36
N SER A 455 -4.55 11.22 5.63
CA SER A 455 -5.69 11.58 6.50
C SER A 455 -6.36 12.87 6.01
N GLU A 456 -5.59 13.91 5.72
CA GLU A 456 -6.13 15.17 5.17
C GLU A 456 -6.85 14.94 3.83
N ARG A 457 -6.32 14.08 2.95
CA ARG A 457 -7.00 13.74 1.68
C ARG A 457 -8.34 13.04 1.92
N ILE A 458 -8.40 12.07 2.83
CA ILE A 458 -9.65 11.36 3.17
C ILE A 458 -10.67 12.33 3.79
N LEU A 459 -10.24 13.18 4.72
CA LEU A 459 -11.13 14.17 5.37
C LEU A 459 -11.64 15.21 4.38
N LEU A 460 -10.78 15.67 3.47
CA LEU A 460 -11.20 16.55 2.38
C LEU A 460 -12.27 15.88 1.51
N MET A 461 -12.07 14.62 1.13
CA MET A 461 -13.06 13.88 0.33
C MET A 461 -14.37 13.67 1.08
N ARG A 462 -14.33 13.41 2.39
CA ARG A 462 -15.55 13.34 3.23
C ARG A 462 -16.31 14.66 3.26
N LYS A 463 -15.59 15.79 3.32
CA LYS A 463 -16.18 17.14 3.27
C LYS A 463 -16.78 17.46 1.89
N ILE A 464 -16.12 17.04 0.82
CA ILE A 464 -16.57 17.26 -0.57
C ILE A 464 -17.77 16.36 -0.88
N ASP A 465 -17.79 15.14 -0.36
CA ASP A 465 -18.77 14.08 -0.63
C ASP A 465 -19.02 13.89 -2.13
N PRO A 466 -17.98 13.52 -2.92
CA PRO A 466 -18.06 13.37 -4.36
C PRO A 466 -18.90 12.15 -4.75
N ASP A 467 -19.35 12.10 -6.00
CA ASP A 467 -20.00 10.91 -6.55
C ASP A 467 -18.98 9.82 -6.89
N LEU A 468 -17.78 10.22 -7.35
CA LEU A 468 -16.67 9.32 -7.69
C LEU A 468 -15.33 9.94 -7.28
N LEU A 469 -14.33 9.08 -6.99
CA LEU A 469 -12.94 9.48 -6.80
C LEU A 469 -12.02 8.73 -7.78
N VAL A 470 -11.19 9.47 -8.50
CA VAL A 470 -10.09 8.94 -9.31
C VAL A 470 -8.77 9.44 -8.74
N SER A 471 -7.94 8.55 -8.20
CA SER A 471 -6.59 8.87 -7.74
C SER A 471 -5.58 8.52 -8.82
N ILE A 472 -4.67 9.44 -9.13
CA ILE A 472 -3.67 9.32 -10.20
C ILE A 472 -2.29 9.16 -9.60
N HIS A 473 -1.60 8.08 -10.01
CA HIS A 473 -0.26 7.71 -9.59
C HIS A 473 0.58 7.21 -10.77
N CYS A 474 1.88 7.05 -10.54
CA CYS A 474 2.80 6.35 -11.42
C CYS A 474 3.46 5.20 -10.65
N ASN A 475 3.34 3.99 -11.15
CA ASN A 475 3.93 2.81 -10.53
C ASN A 475 5.46 2.86 -10.58
N ALA A 476 6.10 2.15 -9.67
CA ALA A 476 7.56 2.03 -9.64
C ALA A 476 8.01 0.73 -9.00
N GLY A 477 9.22 0.28 -9.34
CA GLY A 477 9.88 -0.89 -8.75
C GLY A 477 10.08 -2.03 -9.74
N GLY A 478 10.68 -3.10 -9.25
CA GLY A 478 11.03 -4.25 -10.08
C GLY A 478 12.18 -3.98 -11.07
N SER A 479 12.38 -4.91 -11.99
CA SER A 479 13.27 -4.73 -13.12
C SER A 479 12.63 -3.78 -14.15
N PRO A 480 13.39 -2.88 -14.80
CA PRO A 480 12.88 -1.99 -15.85
C PRO A 480 12.33 -2.75 -17.07
N PHE A 481 12.55 -4.06 -17.15
CA PHE A 481 12.07 -4.93 -18.22
C PHE A 481 10.75 -5.62 -17.91
N THR A 482 10.44 -5.82 -16.62
CA THR A 482 9.21 -6.50 -16.16
C THR A 482 8.24 -5.56 -15.46
N GLY A 483 8.74 -4.52 -14.78
CA GLY A 483 7.91 -3.48 -14.16
C GLY A 483 7.53 -2.43 -15.19
N LYS A 484 6.47 -2.67 -15.98
CA LYS A 484 5.96 -1.75 -16.99
C LYS A 484 4.48 -1.95 -17.28
N GLY A 485 3.83 -0.90 -17.78
CA GLY A 485 2.43 -0.90 -18.15
C GLY A 485 1.51 -0.22 -17.15
N THR A 486 0.21 -0.32 -17.41
CA THR A 486 -0.85 0.33 -16.63
C THR A 486 -1.58 -0.65 -15.72
N SER A 487 -2.08 -0.15 -14.60
CA SER A 487 -2.90 -0.91 -13.67
C SER A 487 -3.93 -0.03 -12.94
N THR A 488 -4.98 -0.67 -12.43
CA THR A 488 -5.98 -0.01 -11.60
C THR A 488 -6.19 -0.79 -10.31
N TYR A 489 -6.46 -0.07 -9.24
CA TYR A 489 -6.61 -0.63 -7.89
C TYR A 489 -7.96 -0.26 -7.30
N TYR A 490 -8.57 -1.24 -6.63
CA TYR A 490 -9.76 -1.05 -5.83
C TYR A 490 -9.64 -1.83 -4.51
N ARG A 491 -10.44 -1.47 -3.51
CA ARG A 491 -10.52 -2.21 -2.25
C ARG A 491 -11.84 -2.96 -2.10
N HIS A 492 -12.93 -2.25 -2.24
CA HIS A 492 -14.28 -2.79 -2.05
C HIS A 492 -14.79 -3.39 -3.35
N VAL A 493 -15.26 -4.64 -3.31
CA VAL A 493 -15.67 -5.38 -4.51
C VAL A 493 -16.79 -4.68 -5.28
N GLY A 494 -17.68 -3.96 -4.59
CA GLY A 494 -18.73 -3.17 -5.23
C GLY A 494 -18.23 -1.99 -6.08
N PHE A 495 -16.96 -1.58 -5.92
CA PHE A 495 -16.32 -0.51 -6.71
C PHE A 495 -15.45 -1.05 -7.84
N ARG A 496 -15.29 -2.38 -7.94
CA ARG A 496 -14.52 -3.01 -9.01
C ARG A 496 -14.97 -2.62 -10.43
N PRO A 497 -16.28 -2.49 -10.74
CA PRO A 497 -16.71 -2.09 -12.09
C PRO A 497 -16.07 -0.79 -12.57
N LEU A 498 -15.97 0.24 -11.71
CA LEU A 498 -15.29 1.50 -12.04
C LEU A 498 -13.83 1.27 -12.45
N SER A 499 -13.08 0.48 -11.68
CA SER A 499 -11.67 0.23 -11.95
C SER A 499 -11.45 -0.63 -13.20
N THR A 500 -12.33 -1.59 -13.49
CA THR A 500 -12.23 -2.44 -14.69
C THR A 500 -12.59 -1.69 -15.96
N SER A 501 -13.60 -0.83 -15.95
CA SER A 501 -13.99 -0.02 -17.11
C SER A 501 -12.89 0.95 -17.51
N ILE A 502 -12.22 1.60 -16.53
CA ILE A 502 -11.07 2.46 -16.80
C ILE A 502 -9.90 1.66 -17.36
N LEU A 503 -9.51 0.55 -16.72
CA LEU A 503 -8.40 -0.28 -17.21
C LEU A 503 -8.62 -0.76 -18.64
N LYS A 504 -9.83 -1.24 -18.96
CA LYS A 504 -10.19 -1.70 -20.30
C LYS A 504 -9.89 -0.65 -21.36
N ARG A 505 -10.22 0.61 -21.09
CA ARG A 505 -9.95 1.71 -22.02
C ARG A 505 -8.49 2.11 -22.07
N LEU A 506 -7.77 2.10 -20.95
CA LEU A 506 -6.33 2.34 -20.94
C LEU A 506 -5.56 1.33 -21.78
N LEU A 507 -5.99 0.07 -21.80
CA LEU A 507 -5.38 -1.00 -22.60
C LEU A 507 -5.63 -0.89 -24.12
N GLU A 508 -6.46 0.04 -24.57
CA GLU A 508 -6.57 0.38 -26.00
C GLU A 508 -5.37 1.23 -26.49
N LEU A 509 -4.58 1.78 -25.59
CA LEU A 509 -3.29 2.39 -25.89
C LEU A 509 -2.21 1.29 -25.98
N ASP A 510 -1.13 1.59 -26.70
CA ASP A 510 0.01 0.67 -26.78
C ASP A 510 0.79 0.62 -25.45
N VAL A 511 0.21 -0.05 -24.45
CA VAL A 511 0.75 -0.23 -23.10
C VAL A 511 0.55 -1.65 -22.59
N ASN A 512 1.46 -2.12 -21.77
CA ASN A 512 1.32 -3.42 -21.13
C ASN A 512 0.22 -3.40 -20.08
N ASN A 513 -0.45 -4.55 -19.92
CA ASN A 513 -1.40 -4.77 -18.84
C ASN A 513 -0.68 -5.28 -17.60
N PHE A 514 -0.57 -4.43 -16.56
CA PHE A 514 -0.05 -4.86 -15.26
C PHE A 514 -1.15 -5.45 -14.37
N GLY A 515 -2.42 -5.05 -14.54
CA GLY A 515 -3.58 -5.71 -13.96
C GLY A 515 -4.63 -4.80 -13.30
N ASN A 516 -5.75 -5.44 -12.91
CA ASN A 516 -6.75 -4.88 -12.02
C ASN A 516 -6.60 -5.54 -10.65
N VAL A 517 -6.15 -4.81 -9.64
CA VAL A 517 -5.73 -5.35 -8.33
C VAL A 517 -6.78 -5.02 -7.27
N GLY A 518 -7.37 -6.08 -6.70
CA GLY A 518 -8.43 -5.96 -5.70
C GLY A 518 -7.94 -6.08 -4.26
N SER A 519 -8.79 -5.65 -3.33
CA SER A 519 -8.55 -5.70 -1.88
C SER A 519 -7.24 -5.05 -1.43
N PHE A 520 -6.76 -4.06 -2.17
CA PHE A 520 -5.47 -3.44 -1.93
C PHE A 520 -5.52 -2.40 -0.80
N ASN A 521 -4.43 -2.29 -0.04
CA ASN A 521 -4.40 -1.48 1.20
C ASN A 521 -4.02 0.00 0.98
N PHE A 522 -4.22 0.55 -0.22
CA PHE A 522 -4.04 1.98 -0.43
C PHE A 522 -5.06 2.81 0.35
N ALA A 523 -4.60 3.91 0.93
CA ALA A 523 -5.41 4.73 1.83
C ALA A 523 -6.67 5.27 1.15
N LEU A 524 -6.57 5.78 -0.07
CA LEU A 524 -7.70 6.36 -0.82
C LEU A 524 -8.62 5.32 -1.47
N ASN A 525 -8.28 4.03 -1.42
CA ASN A 525 -9.21 2.95 -1.76
C ASN A 525 -10.02 2.46 -0.54
N SER A 526 -9.66 2.89 0.68
CA SER A 526 -10.32 2.44 1.91
C SER A 526 -11.67 3.11 2.22
N PRO A 527 -11.98 4.35 1.81
CA PRO A 527 -13.31 4.92 2.01
C PRO A 527 -14.41 4.10 1.35
N THR A 528 -15.54 3.99 2.04
CA THR A 528 -16.76 3.32 1.56
C THR A 528 -17.82 4.32 1.09
N GLU A 529 -17.59 5.60 1.30
CA GLU A 529 -18.55 6.70 1.13
C GLU A 529 -18.86 7.01 -0.33
N TYR A 530 -17.98 6.60 -1.25
CA TYR A 530 -18.11 6.82 -2.71
C TYR A 530 -17.28 5.79 -3.48
N PRO A 531 -17.68 5.40 -4.70
CA PRO A 531 -16.85 4.59 -5.58
C PRO A 531 -15.51 5.27 -5.84
N ASN A 532 -14.44 4.51 -5.71
CA ASN A 532 -13.08 5.02 -5.87
C ASN A 532 -12.19 4.04 -6.63
N VAL A 533 -11.26 4.60 -7.39
CA VAL A 533 -10.24 3.88 -8.14
C VAL A 533 -8.91 4.61 -8.00
N LEU A 534 -7.82 3.84 -7.87
CA LEU A 534 -6.48 4.37 -8.03
C LEU A 534 -5.93 3.85 -9.37
N VAL A 535 -5.47 4.77 -10.20
CA VAL A 535 -4.89 4.50 -11.52
C VAL A 535 -3.39 4.70 -11.42
N GLU A 536 -2.65 3.61 -11.53
CA GLU A 536 -1.22 3.62 -11.79
C GLU A 536 -1.01 3.73 -13.30
N THR A 537 -0.77 4.94 -13.75
CA THR A 537 -0.77 5.27 -15.18
C THR A 537 0.23 4.41 -15.96
N LEU A 538 1.50 4.49 -15.61
CA LEU A 538 2.58 3.64 -16.11
C LEU A 538 3.69 3.58 -15.06
N PHE A 539 4.76 2.79 -15.34
CA PHE A 539 5.92 2.69 -14.46
C PHE A 539 6.93 3.80 -14.74
N ILE A 540 7.01 4.80 -13.88
CA ILE A 540 8.03 5.85 -13.98
C ILE A 540 9.46 5.31 -13.87
N SER A 541 9.64 4.13 -13.26
CA SER A 541 10.93 3.46 -13.13
C SER A 541 11.40 2.74 -14.40
N SER A 542 10.52 2.55 -15.39
CA SER A 542 10.83 2.01 -16.72
C SER A 542 11.13 3.15 -17.69
N PRO A 543 12.32 3.20 -18.35
CA PRO A 543 12.62 4.26 -19.33
C PRO A 543 11.62 4.33 -20.49
N GLU A 544 11.07 3.18 -20.91
CA GLU A 544 10.03 3.11 -21.94
C GLU A 544 8.75 3.83 -21.50
N ASP A 545 8.25 3.48 -20.33
CA ASP A 545 7.04 4.05 -19.77
C ASP A 545 7.23 5.52 -19.36
N GLU A 546 8.41 5.86 -18.80
CA GLU A 546 8.78 7.23 -18.47
C GLU A 546 8.75 8.14 -19.71
N ALA A 547 9.25 7.65 -20.85
CA ALA A 547 9.20 8.40 -22.09
C ALA A 547 7.76 8.68 -22.55
N LYS A 548 6.82 7.74 -22.35
CA LYS A 548 5.38 7.93 -22.61
C LYS A 548 4.77 8.90 -21.59
N LEU A 549 5.08 8.76 -20.29
CA LEU A 549 4.59 9.66 -19.22
C LEU A 549 4.99 11.12 -19.43
N LEU A 550 6.17 11.38 -20.00
CA LEU A 550 6.70 12.71 -20.28
C LEU A 550 6.18 13.31 -21.61
N ASP A 551 5.43 12.53 -22.40
CA ASP A 551 4.80 12.99 -23.65
C ASP A 551 3.45 13.64 -23.39
N ASP A 552 3.29 14.88 -23.81
CA ASP A 552 2.02 15.62 -23.63
C ASP A 552 0.87 14.99 -24.42
N ASN A 553 1.12 14.51 -25.63
CA ASN A 553 0.11 13.85 -26.45
C ASN A 553 -0.34 12.53 -25.81
N PHE A 554 0.61 11.74 -25.32
CA PHE A 554 0.30 10.48 -24.68
C PHE A 554 -0.49 10.68 -23.36
N ARG A 555 -0.10 11.70 -22.55
CA ARG A 555 -0.89 12.05 -21.36
C ARG A 555 -2.33 12.46 -21.72
N ASN A 556 -2.51 13.23 -22.77
CA ASN A 556 -3.83 13.61 -23.28
C ASN A 556 -4.65 12.39 -23.71
N GLN A 557 -4.07 11.48 -24.50
CA GLN A 557 -4.74 10.24 -24.92
C GLN A 557 -5.12 9.36 -23.72
N MET A 558 -4.21 9.20 -22.75
CA MET A 558 -4.46 8.41 -21.56
C MET A 558 -5.60 9.01 -20.72
N THR A 559 -5.63 10.32 -20.60
CA THR A 559 -6.71 11.05 -19.93
C THR A 559 -8.06 10.86 -20.64
N ASP A 560 -8.09 10.91 -21.99
CA ASP A 560 -9.30 10.62 -22.76
C ASP A 560 -9.82 9.20 -22.53
N LYS A 561 -8.90 8.23 -22.40
CA LYS A 561 -9.26 6.84 -22.08
C LYS A 561 -9.82 6.70 -20.66
N ILE A 562 -9.30 7.43 -19.67
CA ILE A 562 -9.89 7.47 -18.32
C ILE A 562 -11.33 8.01 -18.40
N ILE A 563 -11.57 9.11 -19.11
CA ILE A 563 -12.90 9.69 -19.28
C ILE A 563 -13.86 8.72 -20.00
N THR A 564 -13.40 8.06 -21.06
CA THR A 564 -14.21 7.04 -21.75
C THR A 564 -14.54 5.87 -20.81
N GLY A 565 -13.57 5.44 -19.97
CA GLY A 565 -13.80 4.40 -18.96
C GLY A 565 -14.82 4.81 -17.90
N LEU A 566 -14.83 6.09 -17.48
CA LEU A 566 -15.87 6.64 -16.59
C LEU A 566 -17.25 6.58 -17.26
N GLN A 567 -17.31 6.90 -18.55
CA GLN A 567 -18.57 6.87 -19.33
C GLN A 567 -19.10 5.44 -19.51
N ASP A 568 -18.20 4.48 -19.77
CA ASP A 568 -18.55 3.05 -19.84
C ASP A 568 -19.09 2.57 -18.50
N PHE A 569 -18.40 2.90 -17.41
CA PHE A 569 -18.87 2.58 -16.07
C PHE A 569 -20.31 3.07 -15.84
N LEU A 570 -20.60 4.33 -16.16
CA LEU A 570 -21.96 4.88 -16.02
C LEU A 570 -22.98 4.16 -16.90
N ASN A 571 -22.62 3.77 -18.12
CA ASN A 571 -23.49 3.01 -19.01
C ASN A 571 -23.79 1.59 -18.50
N GLU A 572 -22.81 0.95 -17.86
CA GLU A 572 -22.97 -0.37 -17.23
C GLU A 572 -23.83 -0.32 -15.96
N GLN A 573 -24.08 0.87 -15.39
CA GLN A 573 -24.95 1.06 -14.22
C GLN A 573 -26.43 1.27 -14.59
N LYS A 574 -26.75 1.54 -15.87
CA LYS A 574 -28.13 1.71 -16.37
C LYS A 574 -28.85 0.37 -16.44
#